data_e6b8e3e83dc6371bac3b3bfcce882c48
#
_entry.id   e6b8e3e83dc6371bac3b3bfcce882c48
#
_cell.length_a   1.000
_cell.length_b   1.000
_cell.length_c   1.000
_cell.angle_alpha   90.00
_cell.angle_beta   90.00
_cell.angle_gamma   90.00
#
_symmetry.space_group_name_H-M   'P 1'
#
loop_
_entity.id
_entity.type
_entity.pdbx_description
1 polymer ?
#
loop_
_entity_poly.entity_id
_entity_poly.type
_entity_poly.pdbx_seq_one_letter_code
_entity_poly.pdbx_strand_id
1 'polypeptide(L)'
;METEGIKFFIKFNLTDKYADSLINSGEIYTNCAKYYIYQKEYENKEGIGDDKEGLLFGFIRTNTHLPLYCMYEVNDANLISYNGKCYVKINKLMIDHFANGNNTNNTSFVVINSKGFIKATKKFQNIYNLRLDKIRYANLSIYKQKDLINDKTAQRLIFKTPEFSYQQEVRLVIDDPFSTLHITKDKRLCYFENDEFFEYKGKTYHLGNLQEYAIKLNVTDLIKINETHYGFEYGLVKEIVEK
;
A
#
# COMPACT_ATOMS: atom_id res chain seq x y z
N MET A 1 16.20 -1.31 3.69
CA MET A 1 14.92 -1.83 3.18
C MET A 1 14.85 -3.30 3.52
N GLU A 2 13.99 -3.66 4.47
CA GLU A 2 13.80 -5.07 4.88
C GLU A 2 12.73 -5.72 4.02
N THR A 3 13.15 -6.49 3.03
CA THR A 3 12.24 -7.25 2.14
C THR A 3 12.55 -8.74 2.15
N GLU A 4 13.22 -9.20 3.23
CA GLU A 4 13.58 -10.60 3.38
C GLU A 4 12.32 -11.50 3.32
N GLY A 5 12.36 -12.53 2.47
CA GLY A 5 11.26 -13.45 2.24
C GLY A 5 10.13 -12.95 1.33
N ILE A 6 10.14 -11.68 0.85
CA ILE A 6 9.14 -11.21 -0.12
C ILE A 6 9.56 -11.63 -1.52
N LYS A 7 8.67 -12.36 -2.22
CA LYS A 7 8.87 -12.74 -3.62
C LYS A 7 8.47 -11.62 -4.57
N PHE A 8 7.28 -11.06 -4.34
CA PHE A 8 6.75 -9.98 -5.16
C PHE A 8 5.69 -9.18 -4.40
N PHE A 9 5.32 -8.05 -4.96
CA PHE A 9 4.25 -7.19 -4.48
C PHE A 9 3.04 -7.26 -5.40
N ILE A 10 1.85 -7.00 -4.86
CA ILE A 10 0.64 -6.79 -5.65
C ILE A 10 0.10 -5.40 -5.32
N LYS A 11 -0.17 -4.62 -6.36
CA LYS A 11 -0.93 -3.38 -6.26
C LYS A 11 -2.33 -3.61 -6.78
N PHE A 12 -3.31 -3.59 -5.89
CA PHE A 12 -4.74 -3.70 -6.21
C PHE A 12 -5.37 -2.34 -6.49
N ASN A 13 -6.64 -2.38 -6.88
CA ASN A 13 -7.52 -1.23 -7.04
C ASN A 13 -7.06 -0.25 -8.12
N LEU A 14 -6.71 -0.78 -9.29
CA LEU A 14 -6.26 0.00 -10.43
C LEU A 14 -7.28 -0.05 -11.57
N THR A 15 -7.50 1.09 -12.23
CA THR A 15 -8.04 1.08 -13.59
C THR A 15 -6.94 0.61 -14.55
N ASP A 16 -7.31 0.13 -15.73
CA ASP A 16 -6.34 -0.26 -16.75
C ASP A 16 -5.33 0.85 -17.04
N LYS A 17 -5.79 2.09 -17.12
CA LYS A 17 -4.93 3.26 -17.34
C LYS A 17 -3.86 3.40 -16.26
N TYR A 18 -4.23 3.29 -14.98
CA TYR A 18 -3.27 3.41 -13.88
C TYR A 18 -2.34 2.21 -13.77
N ALA A 19 -2.83 1.00 -14.09
CA ALA A 19 -2.00 -0.20 -14.18
C ALA A 19 -0.93 -0.04 -15.27
N ASP A 20 -1.32 0.45 -16.43
CA ASP A 20 -0.42 0.70 -17.57
C ASP A 20 0.59 1.81 -17.25
N SER A 21 0.16 2.92 -16.61
CA SER A 21 1.07 3.98 -16.17
C SER A 21 2.08 3.47 -15.13
N LEU A 22 1.66 2.64 -14.17
CA LEU A 22 2.55 2.02 -13.20
C LEU A 22 3.61 1.15 -13.89
N ILE A 23 3.24 0.35 -14.87
CA ILE A 23 4.16 -0.54 -15.60
C ILE A 23 5.10 0.26 -16.51
N ASN A 24 4.55 1.19 -17.32
CA ASN A 24 5.31 1.86 -18.37
C ASN A 24 6.23 2.98 -17.86
N SER A 25 5.80 3.72 -16.84
CA SER A 25 6.53 4.88 -16.30
C SER A 25 6.88 4.75 -14.82
N GLY A 26 6.43 3.68 -14.16
CA GLY A 26 6.55 3.55 -12.70
C GLY A 26 5.76 4.60 -11.95
N GLU A 27 4.67 5.09 -12.55
CA GLU A 27 3.81 6.08 -11.93
C GLU A 27 3.13 5.51 -10.69
N ILE A 28 3.42 6.09 -9.53
CA ILE A 28 2.78 5.76 -8.27
C ILE A 28 2.03 6.97 -7.73
N TYR A 29 0.76 6.77 -7.41
CA TYR A 29 -0.06 7.77 -6.73
C TYR A 29 -0.07 7.46 -5.23
N THR A 30 0.29 8.46 -4.44
CA THR A 30 0.44 8.34 -2.99
C THR A 30 -0.56 9.20 -2.25
N ASN A 31 -1.02 8.71 -1.11
CA ASN A 31 -1.72 9.47 -0.10
C ASN A 31 -0.89 9.46 1.19
N CYS A 32 -1.34 10.19 2.20
CA CYS A 32 -0.72 10.19 3.52
C CYS A 32 -1.65 9.57 4.57
N ALA A 33 -1.12 9.22 5.74
CA ALA A 33 -1.92 8.63 6.82
C ALA A 33 -3.07 9.56 7.24
N LYS A 34 -2.88 10.88 7.26
CA LYS A 34 -3.94 11.85 7.58
C LYS A 34 -5.12 11.79 6.61
N TYR A 35 -4.88 11.48 5.33
CA TYR A 35 -5.95 11.25 4.36
C TYR A 35 -6.77 10.01 4.71
N TYR A 36 -6.14 8.90 5.08
CA TYR A 36 -6.85 7.67 5.46
C TYR A 36 -7.66 7.84 6.75
N ILE A 37 -7.12 8.57 7.73
CA ILE A 37 -7.86 8.97 8.94
C ILE A 37 -9.09 9.79 8.57
N TYR A 38 -8.92 10.80 7.71
CA TYR A 38 -10.01 11.63 7.21
C TYR A 38 -11.09 10.80 6.49
N GLN A 39 -10.70 9.87 5.63
CA GLN A 39 -11.63 8.96 4.93
C GLN A 39 -12.49 8.16 5.91
N LYS A 40 -11.90 7.68 6.99
CA LYS A 40 -12.63 6.94 8.03
C LYS A 40 -13.55 7.83 8.84
N GLU A 41 -13.05 8.96 9.33
CA GLU A 41 -13.78 9.86 10.24
C GLU A 41 -14.94 10.62 9.57
N TYR A 42 -14.78 11.01 8.30
CA TYR A 42 -15.70 11.91 7.62
C TYR A 42 -16.43 11.32 6.42
N GLU A 43 -15.85 10.33 5.75
CA GLU A 43 -16.46 9.66 4.59
C GLU A 43 -16.97 8.25 4.91
N ASN A 44 -16.73 7.78 6.14
CA ASN A 44 -17.15 6.47 6.64
C ASN A 44 -16.79 5.29 5.72
N LYS A 45 -15.62 5.35 5.07
CA LYS A 45 -15.12 4.31 4.19
C LYS A 45 -14.46 3.20 5.00
N GLU A 46 -15.22 2.15 5.26
CA GLU A 46 -14.72 0.97 5.94
C GLU A 46 -13.69 0.20 5.09
N GLY A 47 -12.70 -0.41 5.77
CA GLY A 47 -11.67 -1.24 5.14
C GLY A 47 -10.54 -0.49 4.43
N ILE A 48 -10.71 0.78 4.08
CA ILE A 48 -9.69 1.63 3.46
C ILE A 48 -9.05 2.56 4.50
N GLY A 49 -9.89 3.17 5.34
CA GLY A 49 -9.44 4.08 6.39
C GLY A 49 -9.10 3.35 7.69
N ASP A 50 -7.99 3.70 8.30
CA ASP A 50 -7.60 3.30 9.65
C ASP A 50 -7.51 4.56 10.52
N ASP A 51 -8.46 4.75 11.42
CA ASP A 51 -8.50 5.89 12.36
C ASP A 51 -7.37 5.87 13.40
N LYS A 52 -6.71 4.71 13.53
CA LYS A 52 -5.55 4.53 14.41
C LYS A 52 -4.22 4.67 13.66
N GLU A 53 -4.26 4.95 12.36
CA GLU A 53 -3.06 5.08 11.55
C GLU A 53 -2.18 6.24 12.02
N GLY A 54 -0.90 5.98 12.25
CA GLY A 54 0.03 6.96 12.83
C GLY A 54 -0.21 7.30 14.29
N LEU A 55 -1.17 6.65 14.97
CA LEU A 55 -1.38 6.79 16.40
C LEU A 55 -0.28 6.05 17.17
N LEU A 56 0.34 6.77 18.09
CA LEU A 56 1.19 6.21 19.12
C LEU A 56 0.50 6.39 20.48
N PHE A 57 0.23 5.29 21.19
CA PHE A 57 -0.43 5.32 22.51
C PHE A 57 -1.78 6.07 22.55
N GLY A 58 -2.49 6.14 21.43
CA GLY A 58 -3.78 6.83 21.36
C GLY A 58 -3.73 8.37 21.38
N PHE A 59 -2.53 8.99 21.50
CA PHE A 59 -2.45 10.44 21.72
C PHE A 59 -1.51 11.20 20.77
N ILE A 60 -0.55 10.54 20.10
CA ILE A 60 0.44 11.25 19.29
C ILE A 60 0.36 10.79 17.83
N ARG A 61 -0.19 11.63 16.98
CA ARG A 61 -0.16 11.50 15.52
C ARG A 61 1.06 12.27 14.98
N THR A 62 2.10 11.56 14.58
CA THR A 62 3.29 12.19 13.99
C THR A 62 3.53 11.68 12.59
N ASN A 63 4.03 12.56 11.70
CA ASN A 63 4.35 12.26 10.30
C ASN A 63 3.19 11.71 9.46
N THR A 64 1.97 11.96 9.89
CA THR A 64 0.76 11.56 9.16
C THR A 64 0.63 12.23 7.78
N HIS A 65 1.52 13.17 7.48
CA HIS A 65 1.59 13.93 6.22
C HIS A 65 2.63 13.40 5.21
N LEU A 66 3.39 12.35 5.56
CA LEU A 66 4.32 11.74 4.61
C LEU A 66 3.57 10.92 3.56
N PRO A 67 3.95 11.01 2.27
CA PRO A 67 3.39 10.18 1.21
C PRO A 67 3.65 8.70 1.45
N LEU A 68 2.60 7.90 1.28
CA LEU A 68 2.59 6.46 1.45
C LEU A 68 2.12 5.78 0.16
N TYR A 69 2.86 4.78 -0.29
CA TYR A 69 2.42 3.87 -1.33
C TYR A 69 2.33 2.46 -0.78
N CYS A 70 1.12 1.95 -0.70
CA CYS A 70 0.80 0.66 -0.07
C CYS A 70 0.67 -0.44 -1.12
N MET A 71 1.28 -1.59 -0.84
CA MET A 71 1.23 -2.79 -1.68
C MET A 71 0.97 -4.00 -0.79
N TYR A 72 0.41 -5.06 -1.36
CA TYR A 72 0.26 -6.36 -0.72
C TYR A 72 1.55 -7.17 -0.93
N GLU A 73 2.09 -7.77 0.15
CA GLU A 73 3.26 -8.66 0.03
C GLU A 73 2.83 -10.09 -0.28
N VAL A 74 3.63 -10.75 -1.12
CA VAL A 74 3.53 -12.19 -1.35
C VAL A 74 4.85 -12.86 -1.02
N ASN A 75 4.77 -13.91 -0.20
CA ASN A 75 5.88 -14.75 0.22
C ASN A 75 5.55 -16.24 0.01
N ASP A 76 6.42 -17.14 0.43
CA ASP A 76 6.21 -18.58 0.25
C ASP A 76 4.93 -19.12 0.91
N ALA A 77 4.50 -18.53 2.02
CA ALA A 77 3.26 -18.94 2.71
C ALA A 77 1.97 -18.62 1.90
N ASN A 78 2.07 -17.74 0.91
CA ASN A 78 0.98 -17.44 -0.01
C ASN A 78 0.90 -18.44 -1.18
N LEU A 79 1.91 -19.28 -1.39
CA LEU A 79 1.90 -20.25 -2.48
C LEU A 79 1.25 -21.57 -2.02
N ILE A 80 0.27 -22.03 -2.77
CA ILE A 80 -0.47 -23.27 -2.46
C ILE A 80 -0.62 -24.14 -3.71
N SER A 81 -0.69 -25.45 -3.50
CA SER A 81 -1.12 -26.39 -4.54
C SER A 81 -2.65 -26.49 -4.50
N TYR A 82 -3.29 -26.28 -5.64
CA TYR A 82 -4.73 -26.42 -5.80
C TYR A 82 -5.03 -27.00 -7.19
N ASN A 83 -5.78 -28.09 -7.25
CA ASN A 83 -6.09 -28.83 -8.49
C ASN A 83 -4.86 -29.13 -9.35
N GLY A 84 -3.74 -29.54 -8.72
CA GLY A 84 -2.49 -29.91 -9.42
C GLY A 84 -1.66 -28.74 -9.96
N LYS A 85 -2.06 -27.50 -9.70
CA LYS A 85 -1.34 -26.29 -10.08
C LYS A 85 -0.94 -25.47 -8.86
N CYS A 86 0.07 -24.60 -9.04
CA CYS A 86 0.49 -23.64 -8.02
C CYS A 86 -0.33 -22.35 -8.15
N TYR A 87 -0.89 -21.88 -7.05
CA TYR A 87 -1.66 -20.65 -6.96
C TYR A 87 -1.08 -19.69 -5.91
N VAL A 88 -1.22 -18.40 -6.18
CA VAL A 88 -1.00 -17.33 -5.21
C VAL A 88 -2.30 -17.11 -4.44
N LYS A 89 -2.28 -17.43 -3.16
CA LYS A 89 -3.43 -17.31 -2.26
C LYS A 89 -3.52 -15.88 -1.69
N ILE A 90 -4.69 -15.28 -1.78
CA ILE A 90 -5.01 -13.93 -1.28
C ILE A 90 -6.24 -14.01 -0.37
N ASN A 91 -6.21 -13.32 0.76
CA ASN A 91 -7.35 -13.27 1.67
C ASN A 91 -8.57 -12.65 0.98
N LYS A 92 -9.76 -13.25 1.20
CA LYS A 92 -11.02 -12.79 0.63
C LYS A 92 -11.32 -11.32 0.99
N LEU A 93 -11.08 -10.92 2.25
CA LEU A 93 -11.31 -9.53 2.68
C LEU A 93 -10.47 -8.53 1.87
N MET A 94 -9.24 -8.91 1.47
CA MET A 94 -8.42 -8.08 0.60
C MET A 94 -9.09 -7.87 -0.77
N ILE A 95 -9.64 -8.94 -1.34
CA ILE A 95 -10.34 -8.86 -2.62
C ILE A 95 -11.64 -8.06 -2.49
N ASP A 96 -12.43 -8.33 -1.44
CA ASP A 96 -13.70 -7.63 -1.20
C ASP A 96 -13.50 -6.11 -1.06
N HIS A 97 -12.46 -5.68 -0.35
CA HIS A 97 -12.20 -4.26 -0.10
C HIS A 97 -11.54 -3.53 -1.29
N PHE A 98 -10.66 -4.19 -2.02
CA PHE A 98 -9.81 -3.53 -3.01
C PHE A 98 -10.07 -3.93 -4.46
N ALA A 99 -10.65 -5.10 -4.72
CA ALA A 99 -10.96 -5.55 -6.06
C ALA A 99 -12.44 -5.45 -6.41
N ASN A 100 -13.34 -5.71 -5.43
CA ASN A 100 -14.78 -5.66 -5.60
C ASN A 100 -15.42 -4.36 -5.08
N GLY A 101 -14.60 -3.41 -4.59
CA GLY A 101 -15.11 -2.12 -4.09
C GLY A 101 -15.99 -1.40 -5.11
N ASN A 102 -16.85 -0.50 -4.66
CA ASN A 102 -17.94 0.18 -5.37
C ASN A 102 -17.58 0.87 -6.70
N ASN A 103 -16.38 0.67 -7.20
CA ASN A 103 -15.89 1.23 -8.45
C ASN A 103 -15.68 0.10 -9.46
N THR A 104 -16.73 -0.21 -10.24
CA THR A 104 -16.73 -1.23 -11.30
C THR A 104 -15.67 -1.02 -12.37
N ASN A 105 -14.96 0.11 -12.35
CA ASN A 105 -13.89 0.44 -13.29
C ASN A 105 -12.50 -0.01 -12.82
N ASN A 106 -12.35 -0.44 -11.55
CA ASN A 106 -11.07 -0.89 -11.00
C ASN A 106 -10.99 -2.42 -11.11
N THR A 107 -10.73 -2.90 -12.32
CA THR A 107 -10.74 -4.33 -12.66
C THR A 107 -9.35 -4.93 -12.74
N SER A 108 -8.29 -4.11 -12.58
CA SER A 108 -6.91 -4.54 -12.76
C SER A 108 -6.12 -4.51 -11.46
N PHE A 109 -5.13 -5.39 -11.38
CA PHE A 109 -4.05 -5.33 -10.41
C PHE A 109 -2.71 -5.60 -11.08
N VAL A 110 -1.63 -5.14 -10.47
CA VAL A 110 -0.28 -5.30 -10.99
C VAL A 110 0.55 -6.13 -10.03
N VAL A 111 1.16 -7.18 -10.54
CA VAL A 111 2.16 -7.99 -9.85
C VAL A 111 3.54 -7.45 -10.19
N ILE A 112 4.36 -7.17 -9.18
CA ILE A 112 5.66 -6.50 -9.33
C ILE A 112 6.74 -7.33 -8.64
N ASN A 113 7.76 -7.76 -9.35
CA ASN A 113 8.93 -8.41 -8.77
C ASN A 113 9.57 -7.52 -7.69
N SER A 114 9.80 -8.06 -6.49
CA SER A 114 10.29 -7.27 -5.35
C SER A 114 11.68 -6.70 -5.60
N LYS A 115 12.60 -7.47 -6.19
CA LYS A 115 13.95 -7.01 -6.52
C LYS A 115 13.94 -5.91 -7.58
N GLY A 116 13.10 -6.06 -8.62
CA GLY A 116 12.92 -5.07 -9.68
C GLY A 116 12.36 -3.76 -9.14
N PHE A 117 11.34 -3.81 -8.26
CA PHE A 117 10.80 -2.63 -7.60
C PHE A 117 11.84 -1.92 -6.74
N ILE A 118 12.60 -2.67 -5.93
CA ILE A 118 13.69 -2.12 -5.10
C ILE A 118 14.76 -1.47 -5.98
N LYS A 119 15.12 -2.07 -7.12
CA LYS A 119 16.08 -1.49 -8.07
C LYS A 119 15.57 -0.16 -8.65
N ALA A 120 14.29 -0.08 -8.99
CA ALA A 120 13.67 1.15 -9.46
C ALA A 120 13.64 2.23 -8.36
N THR A 121 13.23 1.87 -7.15
CA THR A 121 13.21 2.81 -6.01
C THR A 121 14.60 3.31 -5.63
N LYS A 122 15.67 2.50 -5.77
CA LYS A 122 17.04 2.94 -5.52
C LYS A 122 17.47 4.11 -6.41
N LYS A 123 17.06 4.14 -7.67
CA LYS A 123 17.33 5.29 -8.54
C LYS A 123 16.63 6.56 -8.05
N PHE A 124 15.42 6.40 -7.53
CA PHE A 124 14.62 7.49 -6.97
C PHE A 124 15.16 7.99 -5.61
N GLN A 125 15.89 7.16 -4.86
CA GLN A 125 16.52 7.53 -3.59
C GLN A 125 17.56 8.65 -3.72
N ASN A 126 18.08 8.91 -4.91
CA ASN A 126 18.97 10.06 -5.13
C ASN A 126 18.25 11.41 -5.00
N ILE A 127 16.92 11.42 -5.05
CA ILE A 127 16.08 12.62 -4.99
C ILE A 127 15.39 12.71 -3.63
N TYR A 128 14.87 11.57 -3.13
CA TYR A 128 14.12 11.51 -1.88
C TYR A 128 14.67 10.42 -0.97
N ASN A 129 14.62 10.65 0.33
CA ASN A 129 14.86 9.59 1.30
C ASN A 129 13.64 8.64 1.32
N LEU A 130 13.87 7.37 1.03
CA LEU A 130 12.84 6.36 0.89
C LEU A 130 12.98 5.28 1.95
N ARG A 131 11.83 4.84 2.44
CA ARG A 131 11.76 3.67 3.31
C ARG A 131 10.70 2.70 2.79
N LEU A 132 11.10 1.44 2.57
CA LEU A 132 10.22 0.34 2.20
C LEU A 132 10.24 -0.69 3.32
N ASP A 133 9.10 -0.84 4.01
CA ASP A 133 8.99 -1.72 5.18
C ASP A 133 7.67 -2.50 5.17
N LYS A 134 7.71 -3.69 5.77
CA LYS A 134 6.50 -4.47 6.11
C LYS A 134 5.74 -3.82 7.25
N ILE A 135 4.42 -3.85 7.16
CA ILE A 135 3.56 -3.45 8.28
C ILE A 135 3.65 -4.48 9.40
N ARG A 136 3.81 -3.97 10.62
CA ARG A 136 3.77 -4.75 11.85
C ARG A 136 2.36 -4.67 12.43
N TYR A 137 1.69 -5.80 12.47
CA TYR A 137 0.35 -5.89 13.04
C TYR A 137 0.46 -6.22 14.53
N ALA A 138 0.14 -5.23 15.37
CA ALA A 138 0.33 -5.36 16.80
C ALA A 138 -0.68 -4.54 17.60
N ASN A 139 -1.02 -5.01 18.80
CA ASN A 139 -1.78 -4.22 19.73
C ASN A 139 -0.87 -3.14 20.31
N LEU A 140 -1.03 -1.91 19.87
CA LEU A 140 -0.18 -0.77 20.22
C LEU A 140 -0.19 -0.43 21.73
N SER A 141 -1.19 -0.92 22.49
CA SER A 141 -1.24 -0.75 23.96
C SER A 141 -0.14 -1.54 24.70
N ILE A 142 0.50 -2.52 24.05
CA ILE A 142 1.50 -3.41 24.67
C ILE A 142 2.93 -2.88 24.45
N TYR A 143 3.15 -1.99 23.49
CA TYR A 143 4.48 -1.44 23.24
C TYR A 143 4.89 -0.44 24.30
N LYS A 144 6.03 -0.70 24.96
CA LYS A 144 6.59 0.25 25.93
C LYS A 144 7.07 1.51 25.22
N GLN A 145 6.78 2.65 25.80
CA GLN A 145 7.15 3.97 25.28
C GLN A 145 8.64 4.08 24.90
N LYS A 146 9.53 3.34 25.56
CA LYS A 146 10.98 3.30 25.26
C LYS A 146 11.32 2.71 23.90
N ASP A 147 10.57 1.72 23.43
CA ASP A 147 10.86 1.02 22.18
C ASP A 147 10.45 1.85 20.95
N LEU A 148 9.62 2.87 21.17
CA LEU A 148 9.04 3.71 20.13
C LEU A 148 9.63 5.12 20.09
N ILE A 149 10.24 5.60 21.20
CA ILE A 149 10.82 6.96 21.28
C ILE A 149 12.19 7.05 20.60
N ASN A 150 12.97 5.98 20.61
CA ASN A 150 14.31 5.95 20.01
C ASN A 150 14.29 5.83 18.49
N ASP A 151 13.11 5.72 17.88
CA ASP A 151 12.99 5.43 16.47
C ASP A 151 12.52 6.64 15.67
N LYS A 152 13.34 6.98 14.68
CA LYS A 152 13.08 8.11 13.79
C LYS A 152 11.72 7.96 13.11
N THR A 153 11.02 8.98 13.12
CA THR A 153 9.69 9.38 12.66
C THR A 153 8.96 8.50 11.62
N ALA A 154 9.64 7.87 10.67
CA ALA A 154 9.00 6.99 9.66
C ALA A 154 8.56 5.63 10.20
N GLN A 155 9.11 5.13 11.31
CA GLN A 155 8.77 3.82 11.86
C GLN A 155 7.32 3.73 12.37
N ARG A 156 6.72 4.85 12.73
CA ARG A 156 5.34 4.88 13.26
C ARG A 156 4.28 4.61 12.20
N LEU A 157 4.62 4.85 10.93
CA LEU A 157 3.73 4.60 9.81
C LEU A 157 3.70 3.12 9.36
N ILE A 158 4.49 2.26 10.00
CA ILE A 158 4.55 0.82 9.69
C ILE A 158 3.80 -0.06 10.69
N PHE A 159 2.97 0.53 11.56
CA PHE A 159 2.15 -0.23 12.50
C PHE A 159 0.67 -0.12 12.14
N LYS A 160 -0.03 -1.25 12.26
CA LYS A 160 -1.50 -1.36 12.19
C LYS A 160 -2.00 -2.27 13.30
N THR A 161 -3.28 -2.14 13.62
CA THR A 161 -3.95 -3.07 14.53
C THR A 161 -4.12 -4.45 13.87
N PRO A 162 -4.17 -5.55 14.65
CA PRO A 162 -4.21 -6.92 14.13
C PRO A 162 -5.40 -7.22 13.21
N GLU A 163 -6.50 -6.49 13.35
CA GLU A 163 -7.69 -6.61 12.51
C GLU A 163 -7.42 -6.38 11.01
N PHE A 164 -6.36 -5.61 10.69
CA PHE A 164 -5.93 -5.34 9.31
C PHE A 164 -4.86 -6.32 8.79
N SER A 165 -4.53 -7.38 9.55
CA SER A 165 -3.45 -8.33 9.18
C SER A 165 -3.70 -9.05 7.84
N TYR A 166 -4.96 -9.16 7.42
CA TYR A 166 -5.32 -9.71 6.11
C TYR A 166 -4.77 -8.88 4.94
N GLN A 167 -4.40 -7.63 5.17
CA GLN A 167 -3.83 -6.74 4.15
C GLN A 167 -2.39 -7.09 3.79
N GLN A 168 -1.64 -7.82 4.64
CA GLN A 168 -0.24 -8.20 4.40
C GLN A 168 0.55 -7.05 3.74
N GLU A 169 0.46 -5.88 4.34
CA GLU A 169 0.83 -4.63 3.69
C GLU A 169 2.34 -4.36 3.80
N VAL A 170 2.91 -3.89 2.69
CA VAL A 170 4.22 -3.24 2.61
C VAL A 170 4.03 -1.79 2.20
N ARG A 171 4.74 -0.88 2.85
CA ARG A 171 4.70 0.56 2.55
C ARG A 171 6.02 1.08 2.04
N LEU A 172 5.94 1.80 0.94
CA LEU A 172 6.96 2.77 0.56
C LEU A 172 6.58 4.11 1.18
N VAL A 173 7.39 4.59 2.13
CA VAL A 173 7.27 5.92 2.72
C VAL A 173 8.27 6.83 2.04
N ILE A 174 7.81 7.99 1.58
CA ILE A 174 8.63 8.97 0.85
C ILE A 174 8.83 10.20 1.76
N ASP A 175 10.08 10.57 2.02
CA ASP A 175 10.41 11.75 2.82
C ASP A 175 10.32 13.03 1.96
N ASP A 176 9.11 13.30 1.53
CA ASP A 176 8.67 14.49 0.80
C ASP A 176 7.34 14.96 1.38
N PRO A 177 7.35 15.55 2.59
CA PRO A 177 6.13 15.83 3.33
C PRO A 177 5.18 16.74 2.55
N PHE A 178 3.88 16.46 2.68
CA PHE A 178 2.87 17.43 2.29
C PHE A 178 2.98 18.68 3.17
N SER A 179 2.56 19.81 2.64
CA SER A 179 2.28 21.00 3.45
C SER A 179 1.31 20.64 4.59
N THR A 180 1.28 21.43 5.65
CA THR A 180 0.40 21.18 6.79
C THR A 180 -1.03 20.98 6.32
N LEU A 181 -1.60 19.82 6.62
CA LEU A 181 -2.97 19.49 6.23
C LEU A 181 -3.96 19.96 7.29
N HIS A 182 -5.01 20.61 6.85
CA HIS A 182 -6.09 21.13 7.66
C HIS A 182 -7.42 20.50 7.26
N ILE A 183 -8.32 20.33 8.24
CA ILE A 183 -9.72 20.00 7.98
C ILE A 183 -10.52 21.28 8.18
N THR A 184 -11.19 21.73 7.13
CA THR A 184 -12.00 22.94 7.16
C THR A 184 -13.31 22.74 7.96
N LYS A 185 -14.03 23.82 8.28
CA LYS A 185 -15.31 23.75 9.01
C LYS A 185 -16.37 22.94 8.26
N ASP A 186 -16.33 22.96 6.94
CA ASP A 186 -17.20 22.18 6.05
C ASP A 186 -16.65 20.77 5.76
N LYS A 187 -15.73 20.30 6.60
CA LYS A 187 -15.15 18.94 6.58
C LYS A 187 -14.39 18.58 5.30
N ARG A 188 -13.74 19.53 4.65
CA ARG A 188 -12.82 19.25 3.53
C ARG A 188 -11.39 19.17 4.02
N LEU A 189 -10.63 18.20 3.49
CA LEU A 189 -9.20 18.10 3.73
C LEU A 189 -8.47 19.02 2.74
N CYS A 190 -7.72 19.97 3.27
CA CYS A 190 -7.01 20.99 2.51
C CYS A 190 -5.56 21.11 2.97
N TYR A 191 -4.68 21.63 2.13
CA TYR A 191 -3.37 22.13 2.53
C TYR A 191 -3.31 23.66 2.36
N PHE A 192 -2.42 24.29 3.12
CA PHE A 192 -2.23 25.74 3.11
C PHE A 192 -0.89 26.05 2.44
N GLU A 193 -0.92 26.88 1.41
CA GLU A 193 0.26 27.29 0.66
C GLU A 193 0.04 28.70 0.10
N ASN A 194 1.04 29.58 0.18
CA ASN A 194 1.01 30.96 -0.31
C ASN A 194 -0.22 31.75 0.18
N ASP A 195 -0.56 31.60 1.48
CA ASP A 195 -1.72 32.24 2.13
C ASP A 195 -3.11 31.81 1.61
N GLU A 196 -3.18 30.69 0.87
CA GLU A 196 -4.41 30.13 0.34
C GLU A 196 -4.64 28.68 0.77
N PHE A 197 -5.92 28.25 0.82
CA PHE A 197 -6.30 26.86 1.04
C PHE A 197 -6.57 26.16 -0.29
N PHE A 198 -5.89 25.05 -0.51
CA PHE A 198 -6.10 24.17 -1.65
C PHE A 198 -6.67 22.85 -1.20
N GLU A 199 -7.58 22.28 -2.00
CA GLU A 199 -8.11 20.95 -1.77
C GLU A 199 -6.99 19.93 -1.81
N TYR A 200 -6.94 19.02 -0.82
CA TYR A 200 -5.94 17.97 -0.77
C TYR A 200 -6.06 17.03 -1.99
N LYS A 201 -4.97 16.88 -2.65
CA LYS A 201 -4.74 15.84 -3.67
C LYS A 201 -3.49 15.09 -3.29
N GLY A 202 -3.50 13.77 -3.49
CA GLY A 202 -2.30 12.95 -3.33
C GLY A 202 -1.14 13.44 -4.22
N LYS A 203 0.04 12.89 -4.01
CA LYS A 203 1.22 13.16 -4.85
C LYS A 203 1.48 12.00 -5.81
N THR A 204 1.90 12.32 -7.02
CA THR A 204 2.33 11.36 -8.04
C THR A 204 3.84 11.40 -8.17
N TYR A 205 4.47 10.21 -8.19
CA TYR A 205 5.90 10.03 -8.41
C TYR A 205 6.13 9.05 -9.56
N HIS A 206 7.31 9.13 -10.18
CA HIS A 206 7.71 8.26 -11.28
C HIS A 206 9.00 7.52 -10.94
N LEU A 207 8.89 6.23 -10.69
CA LEU A 207 10.01 5.34 -10.35
C LEU A 207 10.83 4.93 -11.58
N GLY A 208 10.30 5.16 -12.79
CA GLY A 208 10.83 4.69 -14.05
C GLY A 208 10.16 3.41 -14.55
N ASN A 209 10.53 2.97 -15.74
CA ASN A 209 9.90 1.83 -16.42
C ASN A 209 10.04 0.52 -15.60
N LEU A 210 8.92 -0.16 -15.38
CA LEU A 210 8.82 -1.44 -14.65
C LEU A 210 8.45 -2.62 -15.56
N GLN A 211 8.38 -2.47 -16.88
CA GLN A 211 7.92 -3.50 -17.83
C GLN A 211 8.66 -4.84 -17.69
N GLU A 212 9.95 -4.81 -17.34
CA GLU A 212 10.72 -6.04 -17.12
C GLU A 212 10.40 -6.73 -15.79
N TYR A 213 9.73 -6.03 -14.87
CA TYR A 213 9.54 -6.46 -13.47
C TYR A 213 8.08 -6.50 -13.05
N ALA A 214 7.14 -6.14 -13.93
CA ALA A 214 5.73 -6.06 -13.57
C ALA A 214 4.83 -6.61 -14.68
N ILE A 215 3.71 -7.17 -14.27
CA ILE A 215 2.65 -7.66 -15.16
C ILE A 215 1.28 -7.24 -14.64
N LYS A 216 0.41 -6.83 -15.56
CA LYS A 216 -0.99 -6.53 -15.28
C LYS A 216 -1.80 -7.83 -15.36
N LEU A 217 -2.65 -8.04 -14.37
CA LEU A 217 -3.68 -9.07 -14.32
C LEU A 217 -5.04 -8.41 -14.06
N ASN A 218 -6.11 -9.13 -14.38
CA ASN A 218 -7.48 -8.69 -14.15
C ASN A 218 -8.09 -9.40 -12.93
N VAL A 219 -9.09 -8.80 -12.33
CA VAL A 219 -9.85 -9.41 -11.23
C VAL A 219 -10.51 -10.72 -11.69
N THR A 220 -10.81 -10.85 -12.98
CA THR A 220 -11.35 -12.06 -13.59
C THR A 220 -10.37 -13.23 -13.64
N ASP A 221 -9.06 -12.98 -13.44
CA ASP A 221 -8.03 -14.02 -13.33
C ASP A 221 -8.03 -14.68 -11.93
N LEU A 222 -8.77 -14.09 -10.98
CA LEU A 222 -8.93 -14.62 -9.64
C LEU A 222 -9.98 -15.72 -9.61
N ILE A 223 -9.64 -16.86 -9.05
CA ILE A 223 -10.58 -17.94 -8.76
C ILE A 223 -10.83 -18.05 -7.26
N LYS A 224 -12.02 -18.49 -6.87
CA LYS A 224 -12.32 -18.84 -5.49
C LYS A 224 -11.63 -20.17 -5.15
N ILE A 225 -10.67 -20.13 -4.20
CA ILE A 225 -9.98 -21.32 -3.72
C ILE A 225 -10.78 -21.99 -2.60
N ASN A 226 -11.29 -21.19 -1.66
CA ASN A 226 -12.16 -21.62 -0.57
C ASN A 226 -12.98 -20.42 -0.04
N GLU A 227 -13.70 -20.60 1.08
CA GLU A 227 -14.58 -19.56 1.65
C GLU A 227 -13.82 -18.31 2.13
N THR A 228 -12.52 -18.42 2.40
CA THR A 228 -11.71 -17.34 2.97
C THR A 228 -10.63 -16.83 2.02
N HIS A 229 -10.43 -17.46 0.86
CA HIS A 229 -9.36 -17.11 -0.05
C HIS A 229 -9.76 -17.19 -1.52
N TYR A 230 -9.25 -16.22 -2.27
CA TYR A 230 -9.11 -16.24 -3.72
C TYR A 230 -7.66 -16.47 -4.11
N GLY A 231 -7.41 -16.70 -5.40
CA GLY A 231 -6.05 -16.78 -5.92
C GLY A 231 -6.00 -16.77 -7.43
N PHE A 232 -4.82 -16.54 -7.95
CA PHE A 232 -4.50 -16.66 -9.38
C PHE A 232 -3.38 -17.68 -9.59
N GLU A 233 -3.32 -18.27 -10.76
CA GLU A 233 -2.30 -19.26 -11.09
C GLU A 233 -0.91 -18.63 -11.10
N TYR A 234 0.04 -19.19 -10.33
CA TYR A 234 1.42 -18.69 -10.25
C TYR A 234 2.11 -18.67 -11.60
N GLY A 235 1.76 -19.60 -12.51
CA GLY A 235 2.28 -19.67 -13.87
C GLY A 235 2.12 -18.36 -14.65
N LEU A 236 1.06 -17.56 -14.39
CA LEU A 236 0.82 -16.28 -15.05
C LEU A 236 1.89 -15.22 -14.76
N VAL A 237 2.58 -15.34 -13.63
CA VAL A 237 3.55 -14.33 -13.15
C VAL A 237 4.97 -14.87 -13.01
N LYS A 238 5.17 -16.18 -13.23
CA LYS A 238 6.43 -16.88 -13.00
C LYS A 238 7.63 -16.21 -13.67
N GLU A 239 7.51 -15.87 -14.94
CA GLU A 239 8.58 -15.23 -15.71
C GLU A 239 9.02 -13.86 -15.16
N ILE A 240 8.10 -13.13 -14.53
CA ILE A 240 8.40 -11.83 -13.91
C ILE A 240 9.01 -12.02 -12.52
N VAL A 241 8.47 -12.96 -11.74
CA VAL A 241 8.81 -13.15 -10.32
C VAL A 241 10.15 -13.82 -10.12
N GLU A 242 10.56 -14.72 -11.02
CA GLU A 242 11.81 -15.49 -10.94
C GLU A 242 13.03 -14.78 -11.56
N LYS A 243 12.87 -13.56 -12.11
CA LYS A 243 13.98 -12.69 -12.53
C LYS A 243 14.72 -12.10 -11.32
#